data_6b5ea73c56598b984f6013575db387d7
#
_entry.id   6b5ea73c56598b984f6013575db387d7
#
_cell.length_a   1.000
_cell.length_b   1.000
_cell.length_c   1.000
_cell.angle_alpha   90.00
_cell.angle_beta   90.00
_cell.angle_gamma   90.00
#
_symmetry.space_group_name_H-M   'P 1'
#
loop_
_entity.id
_entity.type
_entity.pdbx_description
1 polymer ?
#
loop_
_entity_poly.entity_id
_entity_poly.type
_entity_poly.pdbx_seq_one_letter_code
_entity_poly.pdbx_strand_id
1 'polypeptide(L)'
;MRWVEAMTTGYKGLKVIIADGECQLECQRKLRPLVAKQLSEGKRTVRVKYGVDEDTCTGDHSCIRLSGCPTLTIKDNPDPLRTDPVATVIDGCVGCGLCGENAHAAVLCPSFYRAEVIQNPNLWDRLVSKIL
;
A
#
# COMPACT_ATOMS: atom_id res chain seq x y z
N MET A 1 8.30 18.01 -7.75
CA MET A 1 8.59 19.44 -7.96
C MET A 1 9.38 19.75 -9.22
N ARG A 2 10.32 18.94 -9.67
CA ARG A 2 11.08 19.16 -10.94
C ARG A 2 10.22 19.23 -12.23
N TRP A 3 9.03 18.68 -12.21
CA TRP A 3 8.09 18.64 -13.35
C TRP A 3 7.47 20.01 -13.67
N VAL A 4 7.08 20.74 -12.62
CA VAL A 4 6.50 22.07 -12.76
C VAL A 4 7.55 23.06 -13.31
N GLU A 5 8.78 22.91 -12.85
CA GLU A 5 9.91 23.74 -13.27
C GLU A 5 10.24 23.53 -14.76
N ALA A 6 10.23 22.29 -15.25
CA ALA A 6 10.40 21.97 -16.66
C ALA A 6 9.26 22.51 -17.55
N MET A 7 8.04 22.61 -17.01
CA MET A 7 6.88 23.17 -17.72
C MET A 7 6.87 24.70 -17.76
N THR A 8 7.46 25.35 -16.75
CA THR A 8 7.45 26.81 -16.59
C THR A 8 8.69 27.53 -17.16
N THR A 9 9.77 26.80 -17.47
CA THR A 9 10.93 27.40 -18.15
C THR A 9 10.53 28.02 -19.46
N GLY A 10 10.98 29.24 -19.73
CA GLY A 10 10.55 30.15 -20.81
C GLY A 10 10.74 29.66 -22.25
N TYR A 11 10.99 28.39 -22.47
CA TYR A 11 11.07 27.76 -23.79
C TYR A 11 9.66 27.62 -24.42
N LYS A 12 9.49 28.28 -25.58
CA LYS A 12 8.21 28.34 -26.34
C LYS A 12 8.11 27.23 -27.40
N GLY A 13 8.59 26.05 -27.18
CA GLY A 13 8.52 24.91 -28.11
C GLY A 13 7.69 23.74 -27.62
N LEU A 14 7.62 22.71 -28.42
CA LEU A 14 7.03 21.42 -27.99
C LEU A 14 7.83 20.89 -26.78
N LYS A 15 7.12 20.62 -25.70
CA LYS A 15 7.69 20.00 -24.50
C LYS A 15 7.19 18.58 -24.39
N VAL A 16 8.11 17.63 -24.32
CA VAL A 16 7.78 16.20 -24.14
C VAL A 16 8.30 15.79 -22.77
N ILE A 17 7.42 15.21 -21.97
CA ILE A 17 7.75 14.63 -20.68
C ILE A 17 7.71 13.11 -20.82
N ILE A 18 8.83 12.46 -20.59
CA ILE A 18 8.94 11.00 -20.58
C ILE A 18 8.95 10.56 -19.13
N ALA A 19 7.91 9.84 -18.72
CA ALA A 19 7.85 9.16 -17.43
C ALA A 19 8.36 7.75 -17.60
N ASP A 20 9.55 7.45 -17.10
CA ASP A 20 10.11 6.11 -17.07
C ASP A 20 10.08 5.57 -15.64
N GLY A 21 9.58 4.34 -15.50
CA GLY A 21 9.47 3.68 -14.22
C GLY A 21 9.06 2.22 -14.35
N GLU A 22 9.40 1.41 -13.36
CA GLU A 22 9.02 0.01 -13.34
C GLU A 22 7.50 -0.15 -13.19
N CYS A 23 6.88 -0.96 -14.06
CA CYS A 23 5.46 -1.26 -13.98
C CYS A 23 5.18 -2.16 -12.76
N GLN A 24 4.37 -1.69 -11.81
CA GLN A 24 4.02 -2.44 -10.61
C GLN A 24 3.34 -3.79 -10.91
N LEU A 25 2.55 -3.87 -11.96
CA LEU A 25 1.93 -5.12 -12.38
C LEU A 25 2.97 -6.14 -12.83
N GLU A 26 3.98 -5.70 -13.59
CA GLU A 26 5.07 -6.57 -14.03
C GLU A 26 5.95 -7.00 -12.86
N CYS A 27 6.25 -6.10 -11.94
CA CYS A 27 6.94 -6.41 -10.69
C CYS A 27 6.19 -7.52 -9.92
N GLN A 28 4.86 -7.41 -9.82
CA GLN A 28 4.04 -8.43 -9.17
C GLN A 28 4.04 -9.77 -9.89
N ARG A 29 4.00 -9.77 -11.22
CA ARG A 29 4.08 -11.00 -12.02
C ARG A 29 5.38 -11.74 -11.79
N LYS A 30 6.48 -11.02 -11.60
CA LYS A 30 7.80 -11.59 -11.29
C LYS A 30 7.91 -12.08 -9.84
N LEU A 31 7.38 -11.30 -8.88
CA LEU A 31 7.51 -11.61 -7.46
C LEU A 31 6.61 -12.75 -7.00
N ARG A 32 5.37 -12.84 -7.50
CA ARG A 32 4.40 -13.88 -7.07
C ARG A 32 4.94 -15.31 -7.18
N PRO A 33 5.50 -15.75 -8.32
CA PRO A 33 6.01 -17.12 -8.42
C PRO A 33 7.22 -17.37 -7.53
N LEU A 34 8.08 -16.36 -7.31
CA LEU A 34 9.23 -16.47 -6.42
C LEU A 34 8.78 -16.67 -4.96
N VAL A 35 7.82 -15.87 -4.52
CA VAL A 35 7.24 -16.00 -3.19
C VAL A 35 6.53 -17.34 -3.02
N ALA A 36 5.74 -17.76 -4.01
CA ALA A 36 5.06 -19.05 -3.97
C ALA A 36 6.05 -20.22 -3.84
N LYS A 37 7.16 -20.17 -4.59
CA LYS A 37 8.23 -21.16 -4.49
C LYS A 37 8.88 -21.16 -3.10
N GLN A 38 9.21 -20.01 -2.56
CA GLN A 38 9.79 -19.92 -1.20
C GLN A 38 8.84 -20.47 -0.14
N LEU A 39 7.53 -20.20 -0.28
CA LEU A 39 6.53 -20.72 0.63
C LEU A 39 6.40 -22.24 0.54
N SER A 40 6.42 -22.81 -0.67
CA SER A 40 6.38 -24.27 -0.86
C SER A 40 7.62 -24.98 -0.32
N GLU A 41 8.78 -24.30 -0.32
CA GLU A 41 10.03 -24.78 0.27
C GLU A 41 10.07 -24.60 1.79
N GLY A 42 9.01 -24.08 2.42
CA GLY A 42 8.95 -23.83 3.86
C GLY A 42 9.86 -22.69 4.34
N LYS A 43 10.40 -21.88 3.42
CA LYS A 43 11.28 -20.76 3.77
C LYS A 43 10.48 -19.62 4.43
N ARG A 44 11.09 -18.99 5.42
CA ARG A 44 10.57 -17.78 6.05
C ARG A 44 10.45 -16.67 5.02
N THR A 45 9.27 -16.13 4.84
CA THR A 45 9.00 -15.03 3.92
C THR A 45 8.32 -13.89 4.66
N VAL A 46 8.84 -12.69 4.51
CA VAL A 46 8.28 -11.46 5.10
C VAL A 46 7.75 -10.58 3.98
N ARG A 47 6.50 -10.15 4.09
CA ARG A 47 5.87 -9.24 3.13
C ARG A 47 5.29 -8.03 3.84
N VAL A 48 5.64 -6.85 3.36
CA VAL A 48 5.01 -5.62 3.79
C VAL A 48 3.62 -5.52 3.17
N LYS A 49 2.63 -5.18 3.97
CA LYS A 49 1.29 -4.81 3.53
C LYS A 49 0.85 -3.54 4.25
N TYR A 50 -0.07 -2.85 3.65
CA TYR A 50 -0.74 -1.71 4.27
C TYR A 50 -2.18 -2.08 4.59
N GLY A 51 -2.73 -1.48 5.61
CA GLY A 51 -4.11 -1.69 6.02
C GLY A 51 -4.72 -0.42 6.59
N VAL A 52 -6.01 -0.48 6.82
CA VAL A 52 -6.79 0.59 7.44
C VAL A 52 -7.53 0.00 8.64
N ASP A 53 -7.39 0.64 9.78
CA ASP A 53 -8.16 0.33 10.97
C ASP A 53 -9.58 0.92 10.82
N GLU A 54 -10.55 0.04 10.85
CA GLU A 54 -11.96 0.37 10.58
C GLU A 54 -12.56 1.22 11.68
N ASP A 55 -12.18 0.95 12.92
CA ASP A 55 -12.72 1.66 14.08
C ASP A 55 -12.25 3.12 14.14
N THR A 56 -11.03 3.37 13.66
CA THR A 56 -10.41 4.70 13.64
C THR A 56 -10.70 5.47 12.35
N CYS A 57 -11.14 4.79 11.27
CA CYS A 57 -11.37 5.41 9.98
C CYS A 57 -12.51 6.44 10.04
N THR A 58 -12.23 7.66 9.60
CA THR A 58 -13.20 8.77 9.59
C THR A 58 -14.13 8.79 8.36
N GLY A 59 -13.84 7.95 7.35
CA GLY A 59 -14.66 7.87 6.14
C GLY A 59 -14.50 9.02 5.14
N ASP A 60 -13.47 9.87 5.29
CA ASP A 60 -13.23 10.98 4.35
C ASP A 60 -12.62 10.52 2.99
N HIS A 61 -12.08 9.31 2.95
CA HIS A 61 -11.52 8.64 1.77
C HIS A 61 -10.41 9.42 1.03
N SER A 62 -9.75 10.36 1.68
CA SER A 62 -8.61 11.09 1.10
C SER A 62 -7.49 10.15 0.66
N CYS A 63 -7.27 9.07 1.41
CA CYS A 63 -6.29 8.04 1.07
C CYS A 63 -6.54 7.41 -0.31
N ILE A 64 -7.80 7.18 -0.68
CA ILE A 64 -8.19 6.62 -1.99
C ILE A 64 -8.03 7.66 -3.08
N ARG A 65 -8.56 8.87 -2.87
CA ARG A 65 -8.55 9.95 -3.87
C ARG A 65 -7.16 10.41 -4.25
N LEU A 66 -6.25 10.44 -3.28
CA LEU A 66 -4.89 10.95 -3.49
C LEU A 66 -3.91 9.87 -3.99
N SER A 67 -4.07 8.63 -3.53
CA SER A 67 -3.13 7.56 -3.90
C SER A 67 -3.39 6.93 -5.26
N GLY A 68 -4.65 6.89 -5.69
CA GLY A 68 -5.05 6.15 -6.88
C GLY A 68 -4.71 4.65 -6.81
N CYS A 69 -4.51 4.10 -5.62
CA CYS A 69 -4.12 2.71 -5.42
C CYS A 69 -5.28 1.75 -5.77
N PRO A 70 -5.11 0.80 -6.71
CA PRO A 70 -6.19 -0.09 -7.13
C PRO A 70 -6.61 -1.11 -6.06
N THR A 71 -5.82 -1.28 -5.00
CA THR A 71 -6.11 -2.21 -3.91
C THR A 71 -6.73 -1.53 -2.69
N LEU A 72 -6.77 -0.21 -2.70
CA LEU A 72 -7.42 0.59 -1.66
C LEU A 72 -8.84 0.91 -2.13
N THR A 73 -9.83 0.41 -1.41
CA THR A 73 -11.24 0.51 -1.75
C THR A 73 -12.08 0.87 -0.53
N ILE A 74 -13.38 0.94 -0.69
CA ILE A 74 -14.33 1.20 0.39
C ILE A 74 -15.15 -0.05 0.68
N LYS A 75 -15.57 -0.21 1.93
CA LYS A 75 -16.54 -1.22 2.37
C LYS A 75 -17.50 -0.61 3.37
N ASP A 76 -18.61 -1.29 3.60
CA ASP A 76 -19.55 -0.90 4.64
C ASP A 76 -18.88 -0.89 6.02
N ASN A 77 -19.28 0.06 6.86
CA ASN A 77 -18.76 0.14 8.21
C ASN A 77 -19.22 -1.08 9.02
N PRO A 78 -18.33 -1.80 9.70
CA PRO A 78 -18.74 -2.92 10.54
C PRO A 78 -19.51 -2.49 11.79
N ASP A 79 -19.37 -1.25 12.23
CA ASP A 79 -20.15 -0.68 13.33
C ASP A 79 -21.56 -0.33 12.84
N PRO A 80 -22.62 -0.99 13.35
CA PRO A 80 -24.01 -0.73 12.92
C PRO A 80 -24.51 0.66 13.30
N LEU A 81 -23.84 1.37 14.17
CA LEU A 81 -24.18 2.73 14.58
C LEU A 81 -23.59 3.80 13.65
N ARG A 82 -22.69 3.40 12.76
CA ARG A 82 -22.05 4.29 11.79
C ARG A 82 -22.49 3.97 10.37
N THR A 83 -22.97 4.96 9.67
CA THR A 83 -23.42 4.83 8.27
C THR A 83 -22.32 5.14 7.25
N ASP A 84 -21.25 5.80 7.68
CA ASP A 84 -20.15 6.20 6.80
C ASP A 84 -19.33 4.97 6.42
N PRO A 85 -19.13 4.70 5.12
CA PRO A 85 -18.30 3.59 4.68
C PRO A 85 -16.83 3.83 5.07
N VAL A 86 -16.11 2.76 5.31
CA VAL A 86 -14.69 2.81 5.70
C VAL A 86 -13.77 2.38 4.56
N ALA A 87 -12.57 2.94 4.52
CA ALA A 87 -11.55 2.50 3.61
C ALA A 87 -11.03 1.11 4.01
N THR A 88 -10.70 0.29 3.04
CA THR A 88 -10.10 -1.03 3.25
C THR A 88 -9.08 -1.35 2.17
N VAL A 89 -8.12 -2.20 2.50
CA VAL A 89 -7.10 -2.68 1.56
C VAL A 89 -7.35 -4.14 1.27
N ILE A 90 -7.63 -4.46 0.01
CA ILE A 90 -7.83 -5.85 -0.42
C ILE A 90 -6.50 -6.61 -0.54
N ASP A 91 -6.56 -7.94 -0.62
CA ASP A 91 -5.39 -8.83 -0.65
C ASP A 91 -4.40 -8.59 -1.81
N GLY A 92 -4.81 -7.84 -2.82
CA GLY A 92 -3.94 -7.42 -3.91
C GLY A 92 -2.81 -6.47 -3.52
N CYS A 93 -2.77 -5.97 -2.28
CA CYS A 93 -1.73 -5.08 -1.81
C CYS A 93 -0.34 -5.71 -1.95
N VAL A 94 0.55 -4.95 -2.57
CA VAL A 94 1.92 -5.38 -2.90
C VAL A 94 2.97 -4.75 -2.01
N GLY A 95 2.56 -3.89 -1.09
CA GLY A 95 3.46 -3.22 -0.17
C GLY A 95 4.39 -2.18 -0.80
N CYS A 96 4.03 -1.62 -1.96
CA CYS A 96 4.89 -0.66 -2.68
C CYS A 96 5.09 0.67 -1.96
N GLY A 97 4.28 1.02 -0.96
CA GLY A 97 4.40 2.25 -0.19
C GLY A 97 3.81 3.50 -0.85
N LEU A 98 3.31 3.40 -2.09
CA LEU A 98 2.84 4.56 -2.86
C LEU A 98 1.72 5.33 -2.16
N CYS A 99 0.83 4.62 -1.48
CA CYS A 99 -0.24 5.22 -0.67
C CYS A 99 0.31 6.03 0.52
N GLY A 100 1.45 5.62 1.09
CA GLY A 100 2.14 6.37 2.12
C GLY A 100 2.90 7.58 1.58
N GLU A 101 3.61 7.42 0.45
CA GLU A 101 4.46 8.46 -0.13
C GLU A 101 3.65 9.55 -0.84
N ASN A 102 2.74 9.18 -1.74
CA ASN A 102 2.00 10.16 -2.56
C ASN A 102 0.81 10.77 -1.81
N ALA A 103 0.09 9.95 -1.07
CA ALA A 103 -1.09 10.41 -0.33
C ALA A 103 -0.77 10.84 1.10
N HIS A 104 0.46 10.65 1.55
CA HIS A 104 0.86 10.79 2.96
C HIS A 104 -0.08 10.05 3.91
N ALA A 105 -0.81 9.05 3.43
CA ALA A 105 -1.85 8.37 4.18
C ALA A 105 -1.30 7.68 5.43
N ALA A 106 -0.13 7.05 5.32
CA ALA A 106 0.52 6.41 6.46
C ALA A 106 1.04 7.39 7.53
N VAL A 107 1.17 8.67 7.19
CA VAL A 107 1.69 9.71 8.10
C VAL A 107 0.56 10.59 8.66
N LEU A 108 -0.42 10.92 7.83
CA LEU A 108 -1.46 11.89 8.18
C LEU A 108 -2.76 11.23 8.67
N CYS A 109 -3.03 9.98 8.27
CA CYS A 109 -4.23 9.28 8.65
C CYS A 109 -3.95 8.31 9.80
N PRO A 110 -4.54 8.52 10.99
CA PRO A 110 -4.30 7.67 12.17
C PRO A 110 -4.81 6.24 11.99
N SER A 111 -5.76 6.01 11.09
CA SER A 111 -6.29 4.68 10.78
C SER A 111 -5.41 3.87 9.83
N PHE A 112 -4.46 4.51 9.17
CA PHE A 112 -3.63 3.85 8.16
C PHE A 112 -2.37 3.26 8.80
N TYR A 113 -2.14 1.96 8.61
CA TYR A 113 -0.99 1.27 9.21
C TYR A 113 -0.20 0.47 8.18
N ARG A 114 1.07 0.24 8.49
CA ARG A 114 1.96 -0.68 7.80
C ARG A 114 2.16 -1.93 8.65
N ALA A 115 1.96 -3.09 8.06
CA ALA A 115 2.14 -4.38 8.71
C ALA A 115 3.17 -5.24 7.97
N GLU A 116 3.90 -6.06 8.71
CA GLU A 116 4.78 -7.08 8.16
C GLU A 116 4.15 -8.45 8.38
N VAL A 117 3.76 -9.09 7.29
CA VAL A 117 3.17 -10.43 7.33
C VAL A 117 4.29 -11.46 7.19
N ILE A 118 4.51 -12.21 8.25
CA ILE A 118 5.51 -13.29 8.31
C ILE A 118 4.83 -14.61 8.00
N GLN A 119 5.26 -15.27 6.94
CA GLN A 119 4.83 -16.62 6.58
C GLN A 119 5.98 -17.60 6.83
N ASN A 120 5.66 -18.82 7.25
CA ASN A 120 6.63 -19.82 7.73
C ASN A 120 7.54 -19.26 8.83
N PRO A 121 6.97 -18.85 9.99
CA PRO A 121 7.73 -18.21 11.06
C PRO A 121 8.76 -19.16 11.66
N ASN A 122 9.95 -18.64 11.94
CA ASN A 122 11.00 -19.34 12.67
C ASN A 122 10.64 -19.47 14.16
N LEU A 123 11.44 -20.27 14.90
CA LEU A 123 11.25 -20.42 16.35
C LEU A 123 11.29 -19.07 17.09
N TRP A 124 12.15 -18.18 16.68
CA TRP A 124 12.23 -16.82 17.23
C TRP A 124 10.97 -16.00 16.98
N ASP A 125 10.44 -16.03 15.78
CA ASP A 125 9.18 -15.31 15.47
C ASP A 125 8.04 -15.83 16.34
N ARG A 126 7.98 -17.16 16.58
CA ARG A 126 6.97 -17.80 17.46
C ARG A 126 7.16 -17.43 18.93
N LEU A 127 8.40 -17.27 19.38
CA LEU A 127 8.67 -16.83 20.75
C LEU A 127 8.27 -15.37 20.95
N VAL A 128 8.66 -14.50 20.03
CA VAL A 128 8.32 -13.07 20.08
C VAL A 128 6.80 -12.87 20.02
N SER A 129 6.08 -13.61 19.18
CA SER A 129 4.61 -13.52 19.09
C SER A 129 3.86 -14.02 20.33
N LYS A 130 4.52 -14.69 21.26
CA LYS A 130 3.94 -15.10 22.56
C LYS A 130 4.19 -14.08 23.68
N ILE A 131 5.12 -13.17 23.46
CA ILE A 131 5.54 -12.17 24.46
C ILE A 131 4.85 -10.83 24.21
N LEU A 132 4.51 -10.54 22.94
CA LEU A 132 3.73 -9.38 22.50
C LEU A 132 2.24 -9.71 22.44
#